data_5a2b2120f67a1958e9b1894a3c19dbd1
#
_entry.id   5a2b2120f67a1958e9b1894a3c19dbd1
#
_cell.length_a   1.000
_cell.length_b   1.000
_cell.length_c   1.000
_cell.angle_alpha   90.00
_cell.angle_beta   90.00
_cell.angle_gamma   90.00
#
_symmetry.space_group_name_H-M   'P 1'
#
loop_
_entity.id
_entity.type
_entity.pdbx_description
1 polymer ?
#
loop_
_entity_poly.entity_id
_entity_poly.type
_entity_poly.pdbx_seq_one_letter_code
_entity_poly.pdbx_strand_id
1 'polypeptide(L)'
;MKKLSVCVLFGGVSPEHEVSLRSAESVLNNLNPEKYNIFPVGITRDGQWILFGGSDYSMLPNGTWESCPRNRRAALSPVRGQGLLSFENDCVVRERIDVVFQIGRAHV
;
A
#
# COMPACT_ATOMS: atom_id res chain seq x y z
N MET A 1 -4.20 -13.43 -19.85
CA MET A 1 -5.19 -13.24 -18.82
C MET A 1 -4.95 -11.97 -18.07
N LYS A 2 -6.03 -11.23 -17.80
CA LYS A 2 -5.88 -9.94 -17.17
C LYS A 2 -5.65 -10.09 -15.69
N LYS A 3 -4.64 -9.43 -15.17
CA LYS A 3 -4.37 -9.46 -13.74
C LYS A 3 -5.36 -8.58 -13.00
N LEU A 4 -5.69 -8.99 -11.78
CA LEU A 4 -6.45 -8.13 -10.89
C LEU A 4 -5.49 -7.18 -10.19
N SER A 5 -5.90 -5.94 -10.02
CA SER A 5 -5.10 -4.95 -9.31
C SER A 5 -5.55 -4.90 -7.86
N VAL A 6 -4.63 -5.15 -6.96
CA VAL A 6 -4.89 -5.25 -5.52
C VAL A 6 -4.11 -4.17 -4.78
N CYS A 7 -4.81 -3.35 -4.01
CA CYS A 7 -4.18 -2.39 -3.13
C CYS A 7 -4.12 -3.00 -1.74
N VAL A 8 -2.93 -3.17 -1.20
CA VAL A 8 -2.76 -3.69 0.15
C VAL A 8 -2.47 -2.50 1.06
N LEU A 9 -3.43 -2.18 1.94
CA LEU A 9 -3.31 -1.07 2.86
C LEU A 9 -2.81 -1.55 4.20
N PHE A 10 -1.79 -0.89 4.75
CA PHE A 10 -1.21 -1.30 6.02
C PHE A 10 -0.74 -0.08 6.82
N GLY A 11 -0.34 -0.30 8.07
CA GLY A 11 0.14 0.75 8.94
C GLY A 11 -1.00 1.51 9.60
N GLY A 12 -0.82 2.79 9.75
CA GLY A 12 -1.84 3.67 10.31
C GLY A 12 -1.43 4.28 11.64
N VAL A 13 -2.30 5.13 12.14
CA VAL A 13 -2.05 5.91 13.35
C VAL A 13 -2.21 5.08 14.61
N SER A 14 -2.85 3.92 14.50
CA SER A 14 -3.20 3.12 15.65
C SER A 14 -1.98 2.51 16.36
N PRO A 15 -2.10 2.14 17.63
CA PRO A 15 -1.02 1.44 18.32
C PRO A 15 -0.64 0.10 17.69
N GLU A 16 -1.48 -0.41 16.79
CA GLU A 16 -1.20 -1.67 16.11
C GLU A 16 -0.43 -1.48 14.82
N HIS A 17 0.13 -0.30 14.62
CA HIS A 17 0.89 0.03 13.41
C HIS A 17 1.97 -1.02 13.12
N GLU A 18 2.77 -1.38 14.10
CA GLU A 18 3.86 -2.33 13.88
C GLU A 18 3.36 -3.74 13.57
N VAL A 19 2.28 -4.14 14.20
CA VAL A 19 1.67 -5.44 13.91
C VAL A 19 1.17 -5.47 12.47
N SER A 20 0.58 -4.37 12.04
CA SER A 20 0.09 -4.24 10.68
C SER A 20 1.22 -4.34 9.67
N LEU A 21 2.40 -3.78 9.97
CA LEU A 21 3.55 -3.87 9.06
C LEU A 21 4.03 -5.31 8.91
N ARG A 22 4.07 -6.07 9.99
CA ARG A 22 4.47 -7.47 9.92
C ARG A 22 3.47 -8.32 9.14
N SER A 23 2.20 -8.07 9.38
CA SER A 23 1.16 -8.78 8.66
C SER A 23 1.19 -8.45 7.19
N ALA A 24 1.47 -7.20 6.85
CA ALA A 24 1.55 -6.77 5.46
C ALA A 24 2.72 -7.45 4.75
N GLU A 25 3.85 -7.56 5.41
CA GLU A 25 4.99 -8.28 4.83
C GLU A 25 4.59 -9.70 4.45
N SER A 26 3.93 -10.39 5.36
CA SER A 26 3.51 -11.77 5.11
C SER A 26 2.52 -11.86 3.95
N VAL A 27 1.53 -10.98 3.92
CA VAL A 27 0.54 -10.98 2.85
C VAL A 27 1.19 -10.67 1.51
N LEU A 28 2.04 -9.66 1.47
CA LEU A 28 2.67 -9.25 0.21
C LEU A 28 3.61 -10.33 -0.31
N ASN A 29 4.33 -11.01 0.56
CA ASN A 29 5.22 -12.10 0.15
C ASN A 29 4.44 -13.31 -0.36
N ASN A 30 3.19 -13.45 0.03
CA ASN A 30 2.38 -14.60 -0.38
C ASN A 30 1.46 -14.31 -1.57
N LEU A 31 1.36 -13.05 -2.00
CA LEU A 31 0.59 -12.74 -3.19
C LEU A 31 1.40 -13.09 -4.44
N ASN A 32 0.75 -13.72 -5.39
CA ASN A 32 1.44 -14.13 -6.61
C ASN A 32 1.48 -12.96 -7.60
N PRO A 33 2.68 -12.40 -7.87
CA PRO A 33 2.77 -11.26 -8.76
C PRO A 33 2.43 -11.58 -10.21
N GLU A 34 2.33 -12.86 -10.55
CA GLU A 34 1.90 -13.25 -11.89
C GLU A 34 0.40 -13.16 -12.05
N LYS A 35 -0.34 -13.20 -10.94
CA LYS A 35 -1.79 -13.12 -10.95
C LYS A 35 -2.31 -11.74 -10.58
N TYR A 36 -1.53 -10.97 -9.84
CA TYR A 36 -2.00 -9.70 -9.31
C TYR A 36 -1.03 -8.57 -9.59
N ASN A 37 -1.58 -7.42 -9.93
CA ASN A 37 -0.81 -6.17 -9.87
C ASN A 37 -0.93 -5.67 -8.44
N ILE A 38 0.18 -5.60 -7.74
CA ILE A 38 0.19 -5.34 -6.30
C ILE A 38 0.61 -3.91 -6.03
N PHE A 39 -0.22 -3.18 -5.28
CA PHE A 39 0.06 -1.81 -4.90
C PHE A 39 0.09 -1.71 -3.38
N PRO A 40 1.27 -1.82 -2.76
CA PRO A 40 1.37 -1.72 -1.31
C PRO A 40 1.32 -0.26 -0.89
N VAL A 41 0.30 0.10 -0.13
CA VAL A 41 0.10 1.47 0.34
C VAL A 41 0.17 1.47 1.85
N GLY A 42 1.17 2.15 2.38
CA GLY A 42 1.35 2.27 3.81
C GLY A 42 0.86 3.61 4.33
N ILE A 43 0.32 3.59 5.53
CA ILE A 43 -0.10 4.80 6.21
C ILE A 43 0.86 4.99 7.37
N THR A 44 1.52 6.14 7.42
CA THR A 44 2.49 6.42 8.48
C THR A 44 1.77 6.71 9.77
N ARG A 45 2.53 6.79 10.86
CA ARG A 45 1.93 7.05 12.18
C ARG A 45 1.28 8.44 12.24
N ASP A 46 1.75 9.38 11.43
CA ASP A 46 1.13 10.71 11.36
C ASP A 46 0.08 10.82 10.26
N GLY A 47 -0.30 9.70 9.67
CA GLY A 47 -1.45 9.65 8.75
C GLY A 47 -1.15 9.90 7.29
N GLN A 48 0.11 9.94 6.89
CA GLN A 48 0.44 10.13 5.49
C GLN A 48 0.33 8.81 4.74
N TRP A 49 -0.21 8.86 3.53
CA TRP A 49 -0.36 7.69 2.70
C TRP A 49 0.77 7.64 1.69
N ILE A 50 1.45 6.49 1.62
CA ILE A 50 2.61 6.31 0.76
C ILE A 50 2.46 5.03 -0.04
N LEU A 51 2.58 5.13 -1.37
CA LEU A 51 2.69 3.94 -2.20
C LEU A 51 4.14 3.48 -2.11
N PHE A 52 4.35 2.33 -1.48
CA PHE A 52 5.69 1.80 -1.26
C PHE A 52 6.27 1.34 -2.60
N GLY A 53 7.40 1.89 -2.96
CA GLY A 53 8.02 1.61 -4.25
C GLY A 53 9.14 0.58 -4.22
N GLY A 54 9.45 0.04 -3.04
CA GLY A 54 10.50 -0.98 -2.94
C GLY A 54 9.99 -2.36 -3.27
N SER A 55 10.91 -3.28 -3.48
CA SER A 55 10.57 -4.66 -3.76
C SER A 55 10.87 -5.59 -2.60
N ASP A 56 11.54 -5.09 -1.57
CA ASP A 56 11.90 -5.89 -0.41
C ASP A 56 10.90 -5.59 0.72
N TYR A 57 9.95 -6.47 0.92
CA TYR A 57 8.91 -6.24 1.91
C TYR A 57 9.39 -6.38 3.35
N SER A 58 10.60 -6.88 3.57
CA SER A 58 11.15 -6.91 4.94
C SER A 58 11.43 -5.50 5.46
N MET A 59 11.46 -4.51 4.57
CA MET A 59 11.59 -3.12 4.99
C MET A 59 10.40 -2.65 5.81
N LEU A 60 9.26 -3.31 5.69
CA LEU A 60 8.06 -2.90 6.42
C LEU A 60 8.22 -3.08 7.94
N PRO A 61 8.49 -4.29 8.44
CA PRO A 61 8.68 -4.43 9.88
C PRO A 61 9.96 -3.79 10.39
N ASN A 62 10.95 -3.59 9.52
CA ASN A 62 12.19 -2.92 9.92
C ASN A 62 12.01 -1.41 10.07
N GLY A 63 10.92 -0.86 9.58
CA GLY A 63 10.67 0.57 9.68
C GLY A 63 11.37 1.41 8.64
N THR A 64 12.14 0.79 7.74
CA THR A 64 12.89 1.54 6.73
C THR A 64 12.08 1.82 5.47
N TRP A 65 10.88 1.27 5.38
CA TRP A 65 10.04 1.44 4.20
C TRP A 65 9.70 2.90 3.90
N GLU A 66 9.58 3.71 4.96
CA GLU A 66 9.21 5.12 4.79
C GLU A 66 10.31 5.93 4.13
N SER A 67 11.54 5.42 4.14
CA SER A 67 12.68 6.12 3.55
C SER A 67 13.04 5.64 2.16
N CYS A 68 12.27 4.73 1.60
CA CYS A 68 12.57 4.20 0.29
C CYS A 68 12.45 5.29 -0.77
N PRO A 69 13.50 5.51 -1.59
CA PRO A 69 13.49 6.61 -2.56
C PRO A 69 12.47 6.45 -3.68
N ARG A 70 11.92 5.24 -3.86
CA ARG A 70 10.92 5.02 -4.90
C ARG A 70 9.50 5.21 -4.40
N ASN A 71 9.34 5.57 -3.12
CA ASN A 71 8.02 5.82 -2.58
C ASN A 71 7.37 7.04 -3.23
N ARG A 72 6.06 7.02 -3.30
CA ARG A 72 5.29 8.15 -3.80
C ARG A 72 4.14 8.42 -2.85
N ARG A 73 3.74 9.66 -2.74
CA ARG A 73 2.55 9.98 -2.00
C ARG A 73 1.36 9.39 -2.72
N ALA A 74 0.37 8.96 -1.98
CA ALA A 74 -0.77 8.27 -2.55
C ALA A 74 -2.07 8.70 -1.88
N ALA A 75 -3.16 8.41 -2.54
CA ALA A 75 -4.49 8.58 -1.99
C ALA A 75 -5.43 7.66 -2.75
N LEU A 76 -6.51 7.25 -2.10
CA LEU A 76 -7.58 6.57 -2.81
C LEU A 76 -8.57 7.63 -3.26
N SER A 77 -9.00 7.55 -4.50
CA SER A 77 -9.96 8.51 -5.02
C SER A 77 -11.31 8.30 -4.35
N PRO A 78 -11.98 9.36 -3.91
CA PRO A 78 -13.33 9.24 -3.41
C PRO A 78 -14.34 8.97 -4.53
N VAL A 79 -13.94 9.16 -5.78
CA VAL A 79 -14.82 8.93 -6.91
C VAL A 79 -14.76 7.47 -7.29
N ARG A 80 -15.93 6.84 -7.34
CA ARG A 80 -16.03 5.43 -7.63
C ARG A 80 -15.38 5.11 -8.97
N GLY A 81 -14.55 4.08 -9.00
CA GLY A 81 -13.91 3.63 -10.21
C GLY A 81 -12.60 4.32 -10.57
N GLN A 82 -12.20 5.33 -9.83
CA GLN A 82 -10.94 6.00 -10.13
C GLN A 82 -9.72 5.42 -9.40
N GLY A 83 -9.94 4.64 -8.37
CA GLY A 83 -8.88 3.84 -7.76
C GLY A 83 -7.81 4.60 -7.01
N LEU A 84 -6.57 4.19 -7.22
CA LEU A 84 -5.43 4.72 -6.50
C LEU A 84 -4.80 5.86 -7.27
N LEU A 85 -4.55 6.96 -6.55
CA LEU A 85 -3.82 8.08 -7.10
C LEU A 85 -2.42 8.08 -6.51
N SER A 86 -1.41 8.25 -7.33
CA SER A 86 -0.06 8.47 -6.84
C SER A 86 0.49 9.73 -7.44
N PHE A 87 1.35 10.41 -6.67
CA PHE A 87 1.85 11.72 -7.06
C PHE A 87 3.34 11.62 -7.35
N GLU A 88 3.72 11.94 -8.57
CA GLU A 88 5.11 11.89 -8.99
C GLU A 88 5.44 13.19 -9.66
N ASN A 89 6.37 13.93 -9.09
CA ASN A 89 6.73 15.28 -9.54
C ASN A 89 5.46 16.13 -9.55
N ASP A 90 5.10 16.69 -10.67
CA ASP A 90 3.89 17.49 -10.78
C ASP A 90 2.75 16.74 -11.45
N CYS A 91 2.88 15.42 -11.55
CA CYS A 91 1.89 14.60 -12.24
C CYS A 91 1.14 13.70 -11.26
N VAL A 92 -0.10 13.41 -11.59
CA VAL A 92 -0.91 12.45 -10.83
C VAL A 92 -1.09 11.23 -11.71
N VAL A 93 -0.70 10.06 -11.19
CA VAL A 93 -0.87 8.81 -11.89
C VAL A 93 -2.07 8.09 -11.28
N ARG A 94 -2.98 7.61 -12.11
CA ARG A 94 -4.15 6.88 -11.65
C ARG A 94 -4.00 5.41 -11.99
N GLU A 95 -4.25 4.58 -10.97
CA GLU A 95 -4.23 3.14 -11.16
C GLU A 95 -5.59 2.59 -10.80
N ARG A 96 -6.15 1.81 -11.67
CA ARG A 96 -7.42 1.15 -11.38
C ARG A 96 -7.19 0.06 -10.36
N ILE A 97 -7.99 0.06 -9.30
CA ILE A 97 -7.90 -0.94 -8.25
C ILE A 97 -9.16 -1.77 -8.25
N ASP A 98 -8.99 -3.09 -8.33
CA ASP A 98 -10.12 -4.02 -8.29
C ASP A 98 -10.47 -4.42 -6.87
N VAL A 99 -9.48 -4.56 -6.00
CA VAL A 99 -9.69 -4.99 -4.62
C VAL A 99 -8.79 -4.19 -3.70
N VAL A 100 -9.33 -3.72 -2.58
CA VAL A 100 -8.54 -3.11 -1.51
C VAL A 100 -8.53 -4.10 -0.35
N PHE A 101 -7.33 -4.54 0.03
CA PHE A 101 -7.16 -5.46 1.13
C PHE A 101 -6.53 -4.71 2.29
N GLN A 102 -7.33 -4.43 3.31
CA GLN A 102 -6.85 -3.68 4.46
C GLN A 102 -6.29 -4.62 5.51
N ILE A 103 -5.03 -4.41 5.86
CA ILE A 103 -4.33 -5.23 6.84
C ILE A 103 -4.47 -4.58 8.21
N GLY A 104 -4.66 -5.40 9.24
CA GLY A 104 -4.82 -4.94 10.58
C GLY A 104 -6.26 -4.92 10.97
N ARG A 105 -6.67 -4.11 12.00
CA ARG A 105 -7.93 -4.17 12.49
C ARG A 105 -8.89 -3.56 11.67
N ALA A 106 -9.71 -4.23 11.18
CA ALA A 106 -10.87 -3.71 10.64
C ALA A 106 -11.75 -3.35 11.75
N HIS A 107 -11.74 -2.21 12.27
CA HIS A 107 -12.39 -1.86 13.32
C HIS A 107 -13.41 -1.05 13.03
N VAL A 108 -14.35 -1.40 13.29
CA VAL A 108 -15.42 -0.62 13.05
C VAL A 108 -15.92 0.10 14.11
#